data_f82a1cfea9c5cf929940c14675c61cca
#
_entry.id   f82a1cfea9c5cf929940c14675c61cca
#
_cell.length_a   1.000
_cell.length_b   1.000
_cell.length_c   1.000
_cell.angle_alpha   90.00
_cell.angle_beta   90.00
_cell.angle_gamma   90.00
#
_symmetry.space_group_name_H-M   'P 1'
#
loop_
_entity.id
_entity.type
_entity.pdbx_description
1 polymer ?
#
loop_
_entity_poly.entity_id
_entity_poly.type
_entity_poly.pdbx_seq_one_letter_code
_entity_poly.pdbx_strand_id
1 'polypeptide(L)'
;MPNHITNYVTFGGSDAKIAELLLKISSNGSQFDFNTFAPMPDELKGSRSPSNIVSQQEYDKWVFKDKKDDDIFDSQRCITQQMSDDLKKKYGADNWYDWSIIHWGTKWNAYEIHITDGQVEFQTAWSTPFRAMVKLSEAFPDVVISVRYYDEDFGSNVGEYELRNGQLEDENVPDNGSEEAYRLAIDIGGGDYHFSDALADATYEYDVFDTYYSTCIQLNHEKDYPFDDFPKKVLDKLLEYAIRDEKYERANKIKEELNKVKDENTR
;
A
#
# COMPACT_ATOMS: atom_id res chain seq x y z
N MET A 1 11.42 4.67 9.55
CA MET A 1 10.00 4.24 9.59
C MET A 1 9.81 3.30 8.42
N PRO A 2 8.88 2.35 8.46
CA PRO A 2 8.57 1.56 7.27
C PRO A 2 7.82 2.44 6.27
N ASN A 3 7.97 2.17 4.97
CA ASN A 3 7.10 2.72 3.96
C ASN A 3 5.66 2.26 4.19
N HIS A 4 4.71 3.12 3.86
CA HIS A 4 3.29 2.85 3.95
C HIS A 4 2.75 2.41 2.59
N ILE A 5 2.10 1.25 2.58
CA ILE A 5 1.42 0.74 1.39
C ILE A 5 -0.07 1.00 1.54
N THR A 6 -0.64 1.79 0.66
CA THR A 6 -2.09 1.96 0.58
C THR A 6 -2.68 0.81 -0.23
N ASN A 7 -3.69 0.16 0.35
CA ASN A 7 -4.38 -0.98 -0.25
C ASN A 7 -5.86 -0.65 -0.43
N TYR A 8 -6.40 -0.95 -1.60
CA TYR A 8 -7.82 -0.88 -1.94
C TYR A 8 -8.32 -2.29 -2.22
N VAL A 9 -9.30 -2.74 -1.46
CA VAL A 9 -9.88 -4.07 -1.60
C VAL A 9 -11.36 -3.96 -1.96
N THR A 10 -11.75 -4.62 -3.03
CA THR A 10 -13.15 -4.75 -3.45
C THR A 10 -13.56 -6.21 -3.50
N PHE A 11 -14.86 -6.45 -3.38
CA PHE A 11 -15.42 -7.79 -3.27
C PHE A 11 -16.47 -8.02 -4.36
N GLY A 12 -16.26 -9.05 -5.19
CA GLY A 12 -17.21 -9.51 -6.22
C GLY A 12 -17.97 -10.75 -5.76
N GLY A 13 -19.29 -10.71 -5.83
CA GLY A 13 -20.13 -11.85 -5.42
C GLY A 13 -21.57 -11.42 -5.17
N SER A 14 -22.37 -12.25 -4.48
CA SER A 14 -23.70 -11.86 -4.07
C SER A 14 -23.66 -10.93 -2.87
N ASP A 15 -24.59 -9.96 -2.78
CA ASP A 15 -24.70 -9.01 -1.67
C ASP A 15 -24.71 -9.71 -0.30
N ALA A 16 -25.37 -10.84 -0.19
CA ALA A 16 -25.44 -11.61 1.04
C ALA A 16 -24.06 -12.15 1.47
N LYS A 17 -23.24 -12.62 0.52
CA LYS A 17 -21.90 -13.13 0.81
C LYS A 17 -20.91 -12.01 1.11
N ILE A 18 -21.02 -10.89 0.43
CA ILE A 18 -20.24 -9.68 0.73
C ILE A 18 -20.58 -9.16 2.13
N ALA A 19 -21.87 -9.08 2.49
CA ALA A 19 -22.28 -8.67 3.83
C ALA A 19 -21.77 -9.61 4.92
N GLU A 20 -21.80 -10.93 4.70
CA GLU A 20 -21.23 -11.93 5.60
C GLU A 20 -19.73 -11.72 5.79
N LEU A 21 -18.98 -11.48 4.70
CA LEU A 21 -17.56 -11.19 4.72
C LEU A 21 -17.25 -9.91 5.50
N LEU A 22 -17.95 -8.80 5.20
CA LEU A 22 -17.76 -7.52 5.88
C LEU A 22 -18.00 -7.59 7.39
N LEU A 23 -18.99 -8.39 7.82
CA LEU A 23 -19.21 -8.67 9.25
C LEU A 23 -18.05 -9.47 9.86
N LYS A 24 -17.47 -10.42 9.11
CA LYS A 24 -16.39 -11.29 9.59
C LYS A 24 -15.06 -10.57 9.76
N ILE A 25 -14.73 -9.64 8.85
CA ILE A 25 -13.43 -8.94 8.86
C ILE A 25 -13.30 -7.90 9.98
N SER A 26 -14.41 -7.53 10.63
CA SER A 26 -14.42 -6.56 11.72
C SER A 26 -14.30 -7.24 13.09
N SER A 27 -13.60 -6.61 14.02
CA SER A 27 -13.48 -7.04 15.42
C SER A 27 -13.39 -5.85 16.38
N ASN A 28 -13.91 -5.98 17.59
CA ASN A 28 -13.69 -5.13 18.78
C ASN A 28 -13.24 -3.67 18.55
N GLY A 29 -13.93 -2.94 17.63
CA GLY A 29 -13.63 -1.54 17.33
C GLY A 29 -12.72 -1.31 16.12
N SER A 30 -12.18 -2.36 15.48
CA SER A 30 -11.56 -2.28 14.15
C SER A 30 -12.54 -2.73 13.08
N GLN A 31 -12.64 -1.96 12.01
CA GLN A 31 -13.48 -2.30 10.85
C GLN A 31 -12.85 -3.35 9.94
N PHE A 32 -11.51 -3.53 10.01
CA PHE A 32 -10.77 -4.51 9.26
C PHE A 32 -9.58 -5.03 10.09
N ASP A 33 -9.62 -6.30 10.48
CA ASP A 33 -8.63 -6.91 11.35
C ASP A 33 -8.23 -8.29 10.82
N PHE A 34 -6.96 -8.46 10.46
CA PHE A 34 -6.43 -9.73 9.95
C PHE A 34 -6.60 -10.87 10.96
N ASN A 35 -6.63 -10.59 12.28
CA ASN A 35 -6.82 -11.62 13.29
C ASN A 35 -8.19 -12.31 13.22
N THR A 36 -9.17 -11.73 12.53
CA THR A 36 -10.50 -12.35 12.37
C THR A 36 -10.51 -13.54 11.43
N PHE A 37 -9.55 -13.63 10.50
CA PHE A 37 -9.44 -14.69 9.50
C PHE A 37 -8.04 -15.33 9.40
N ALA A 38 -7.01 -14.65 9.91
CA ALA A 38 -5.63 -15.15 10.00
C ALA A 38 -5.02 -14.80 11.37
N PRO A 39 -5.54 -15.38 12.47
CA PRO A 39 -5.20 -14.98 13.83
C PRO A 39 -3.75 -15.29 14.20
N MET A 40 -3.05 -14.28 14.75
CA MET A 40 -1.75 -14.49 15.36
C MET A 40 -1.90 -15.34 16.65
N PRO A 41 -1.07 -16.40 16.83
CA PRO A 41 -1.06 -17.17 18.05
C PRO A 41 -0.78 -16.32 19.30
N ASP A 42 -1.51 -16.57 20.40
CA ASP A 42 -1.37 -15.79 21.63
C ASP A 42 0.05 -15.85 22.20
N GLU A 43 0.74 -16.99 22.04
CA GLU A 43 2.12 -17.17 22.47
C GLU A 43 3.10 -16.18 21.81
N LEU A 44 2.78 -15.70 20.59
CA LEU A 44 3.61 -14.76 19.84
C LEU A 44 3.22 -13.30 20.03
N LYS A 45 1.99 -13.03 20.53
CA LYS A 45 1.54 -11.67 20.80
C LYS A 45 2.42 -11.02 21.86
N GLY A 46 2.87 -9.79 21.61
CA GLY A 46 3.78 -9.07 22.51
C GLY A 46 5.15 -9.73 22.69
N SER A 47 5.52 -10.71 21.88
CA SER A 47 6.89 -11.24 21.86
C SER A 47 7.85 -10.16 21.35
N ARG A 48 9.14 -10.33 21.62
CA ARG A 48 10.18 -9.41 21.16
C ARG A 48 10.72 -9.83 19.79
N SER A 49 11.05 -8.88 18.94
CA SER A 49 11.74 -9.13 17.66
C SER A 49 13.02 -8.30 17.56
N PRO A 50 14.20 -8.92 17.32
CA PRO A 50 14.41 -10.37 17.37
C PRO A 50 14.17 -10.95 18.76
N SER A 51 13.88 -12.26 18.80
CA SER A 51 13.66 -12.97 20.07
C SER A 51 14.89 -12.87 20.97
N ASN A 52 14.67 -12.52 22.24
CA ASN A 52 15.74 -12.47 23.24
C ASN A 52 15.92 -13.87 23.85
N ILE A 53 16.91 -14.61 23.36
CA ILE A 53 17.19 -15.98 23.78
C ILE A 53 18.16 -15.95 24.94
N VAL A 54 17.79 -16.56 26.05
CA VAL A 54 18.53 -16.59 27.31
C VAL A 54 18.69 -18.01 27.86
N SER A 55 19.56 -18.19 28.86
CA SER A 55 19.64 -19.43 29.62
C SER A 55 18.38 -19.70 30.43
N GLN A 56 18.15 -20.99 30.81
CA GLN A 56 17.03 -21.34 31.67
C GLN A 56 17.02 -20.58 32.99
N GLN A 57 18.18 -20.36 33.59
CA GLN A 57 18.30 -19.60 34.87
C GLN A 57 17.89 -18.12 34.70
N GLU A 58 18.21 -17.50 33.58
CA GLU A 58 17.82 -16.11 33.30
C GLU A 58 16.33 -16.01 32.98
N TYR A 59 15.79 -16.99 32.25
CA TYR A 59 14.37 -17.11 31.97
C TYR A 59 13.55 -17.25 33.28
N ASP A 60 13.97 -18.16 34.18
CA ASP A 60 13.31 -18.37 35.46
C ASP A 60 13.31 -17.08 36.31
N LYS A 61 14.42 -16.34 36.33
CA LYS A 61 14.49 -15.04 37.02
C LYS A 61 13.54 -14.02 36.42
N TRP A 62 13.37 -14.02 35.08
CA TRP A 62 12.43 -13.10 34.42
C TRP A 62 10.97 -13.50 34.70
N VAL A 63 10.63 -14.79 34.70
CA VAL A 63 9.27 -15.29 35.02
C VAL A 63 8.85 -14.96 36.42
N PHE A 64 9.77 -15.08 37.39
CA PHE A 64 9.48 -14.81 38.83
C PHE A 64 9.59 -13.33 39.24
N LYS A 65 9.93 -12.44 38.30
CA LYS A 65 9.95 -11.01 38.54
C LYS A 65 8.50 -10.50 38.66
N ASP A 66 8.19 -9.72 39.73
CA ASP A 66 6.89 -9.06 39.88
C ASP A 66 6.62 -8.19 38.63
N LYS A 67 5.68 -8.61 37.82
CA LYS A 67 5.22 -7.87 36.63
C LYS A 67 4.04 -7.03 37.07
N LYS A 68 4.06 -5.73 36.72
CA LYS A 68 2.85 -4.93 36.78
C LYS A 68 1.93 -5.33 35.63
N ASP A 69 0.64 -5.49 35.88
CA ASP A 69 -0.38 -5.99 34.94
C ASP A 69 -0.49 -5.19 33.63
N ASP A 70 0.13 -4.00 33.53
CA ASP A 70 0.06 -3.10 32.40
C ASP A 70 1.19 -3.28 31.36
N ASP A 71 2.16 -4.18 31.57
CA ASP A 71 3.29 -4.39 30.67
C ASP A 71 2.94 -5.35 29.51
N ILE A 72 2.03 -4.95 28.62
CA ILE A 72 1.74 -5.66 27.37
C ILE A 72 3.01 -5.74 26.49
N PHE A 73 3.91 -4.76 26.61
CA PHE A 73 5.21 -4.72 25.93
C PHE A 73 6.37 -4.80 26.95
N ASP A 74 6.54 -5.97 27.56
CA ASP A 74 7.72 -6.20 28.40
C ASP A 74 9.00 -6.21 27.54
N SER A 75 9.73 -5.08 27.56
CA SER A 75 11.02 -4.94 26.86
C SER A 75 12.07 -5.96 27.31
N GLN A 76 11.86 -6.63 28.45
CA GLN A 76 12.71 -7.68 29.00
C GLN A 76 12.20 -9.09 28.69
N ARG A 77 11.06 -9.23 27.97
CA ARG A 77 10.54 -10.54 27.58
C ARG A 77 11.62 -11.36 26.88
N CYS A 78 11.84 -12.56 27.37
CA CYS A 78 12.84 -13.47 26.86
C CYS A 78 12.28 -14.89 26.78
N ILE A 79 12.95 -15.75 26.02
CA ILE A 79 12.62 -17.15 25.84
C ILE A 79 13.90 -17.98 25.90
N THR A 80 13.80 -19.29 26.18
CA THR A 80 14.91 -20.20 26.06
C THR A 80 15.10 -20.67 24.62
N GLN A 81 16.26 -21.25 24.28
CA GLN A 81 16.47 -21.85 22.96
C GLN A 81 15.44 -22.94 22.66
N GLN A 82 15.12 -23.81 23.63
CA GLN A 82 14.11 -24.86 23.47
C GLN A 82 12.73 -24.27 23.11
N MET A 83 12.32 -23.19 23.80
CA MET A 83 11.06 -22.51 23.52
C MET A 83 11.06 -21.90 22.10
N SER A 84 12.17 -21.29 21.68
CA SER A 84 12.30 -20.77 20.32
C SER A 84 12.13 -21.88 19.27
N ASP A 85 12.81 -23.02 19.47
CA ASP A 85 12.74 -24.17 18.57
C ASP A 85 11.31 -24.75 18.50
N ASP A 86 10.62 -24.86 19.64
CA ASP A 86 9.26 -25.35 19.73
C ASP A 86 8.26 -24.41 19.03
N LEU A 87 8.40 -23.09 19.23
CA LEU A 87 7.58 -22.08 18.55
C LEU A 87 7.79 -22.08 17.04
N LYS A 88 9.06 -22.13 16.58
CA LYS A 88 9.37 -22.23 15.15
C LYS A 88 8.81 -23.51 14.54
N LYS A 89 8.89 -24.63 15.23
CA LYS A 89 8.28 -25.89 14.77
C LYS A 89 6.77 -25.81 14.67
N LYS A 90 6.11 -25.15 15.63
CA LYS A 90 4.66 -25.06 15.73
C LYS A 90 4.06 -24.00 14.79
N TYR A 91 4.71 -22.83 14.66
CA TYR A 91 4.15 -21.65 14.02
C TYR A 91 4.98 -21.10 12.86
N GLY A 92 6.16 -21.66 12.58
CA GLY A 92 7.10 -21.17 11.59
C GLY A 92 7.96 -19.98 12.08
N ALA A 93 7.69 -19.43 13.27
CA ALA A 93 8.37 -18.29 13.84
C ALA A 93 8.35 -18.36 15.37
N ASP A 94 9.28 -17.66 16.03
CA ASP A 94 9.35 -17.55 17.48
C ASP A 94 9.02 -16.15 18.01
N ASN A 95 8.61 -15.24 17.13
CA ASN A 95 8.22 -13.88 17.45
C ASN A 95 7.13 -13.36 16.52
N TRP A 96 6.45 -12.27 16.95
CA TRP A 96 5.34 -11.65 16.25
C TRP A 96 5.72 -11.14 14.86
N TYR A 97 6.93 -10.58 14.70
CA TYR A 97 7.37 -9.95 13.46
C TYR A 97 7.59 -10.98 12.34
N ASP A 98 8.42 -12.00 12.62
CA ASP A 98 8.69 -13.06 11.64
C ASP A 98 7.40 -13.79 11.28
N TRP A 99 6.51 -14.01 12.28
CA TRP A 99 5.21 -14.61 12.07
C TRP A 99 4.33 -13.75 11.14
N SER A 100 4.25 -12.44 11.38
CA SER A 100 3.46 -11.53 10.55
C SER A 100 3.92 -11.53 9.09
N ILE A 101 5.22 -11.48 8.84
CA ILE A 101 5.79 -11.55 7.49
C ILE A 101 5.44 -12.89 6.82
N ILE A 102 5.54 -14.00 7.55
CA ILE A 102 5.23 -15.34 7.01
C ILE A 102 3.74 -15.53 6.75
N HIS A 103 2.86 -15.05 7.61
CA HIS A 103 1.43 -15.38 7.57
C HIS A 103 0.52 -14.30 7.04
N TRP A 104 0.88 -13.02 7.23
CA TRP A 104 0.13 -11.91 6.64
C TRP A 104 0.78 -11.36 5.36
N GLY A 105 2.10 -11.52 5.21
CA GLY A 105 2.87 -10.94 4.11
C GLY A 105 3.26 -9.48 4.34
N THR A 106 2.97 -8.92 5.51
CA THR A 106 3.29 -7.55 5.93
C THR A 106 3.67 -7.51 7.40
N LYS A 107 4.32 -6.42 7.83
CA LYS A 107 4.82 -6.29 9.19
C LYS A 107 3.73 -6.19 10.26
N TRP A 108 2.69 -5.39 10.00
CA TRP A 108 1.63 -5.07 10.94
C TRP A 108 0.26 -5.45 10.40
N ASN A 109 -0.73 -5.48 11.30
CA ASN A 109 -2.14 -5.50 10.93
C ASN A 109 -2.50 -4.23 10.14
N ALA A 110 -3.67 -4.23 9.48
CA ALA A 110 -4.22 -3.05 8.81
C ALA A 110 -4.40 -1.88 9.78
N TYR A 111 -4.13 -0.68 9.30
CA TYR A 111 -4.37 0.59 10.00
C TYR A 111 -4.83 1.66 9.00
N GLU A 112 -5.24 2.86 9.48
CA GLU A 112 -5.83 3.91 8.64
C GLU A 112 -6.96 3.37 7.75
N ILE A 113 -7.94 2.69 8.38
CA ILE A 113 -8.97 1.93 7.69
C ILE A 113 -10.15 2.81 7.35
N HIS A 114 -10.56 2.80 6.09
CA HIS A 114 -11.76 3.46 5.57
C HIS A 114 -12.60 2.46 4.78
N ILE A 115 -13.91 2.40 5.05
CA ILE A 115 -14.85 1.56 4.30
C ILE A 115 -15.91 2.47 3.68
N THR A 116 -16.00 2.45 2.35
CA THR A 116 -16.95 3.24 1.58
C THR A 116 -17.50 2.40 0.44
N ASP A 117 -18.83 2.31 0.32
CA ASP A 117 -19.53 1.62 -0.76
C ASP A 117 -19.05 0.18 -1.04
N GLY A 118 -18.66 -0.55 0.03
CA GLY A 118 -18.18 -1.93 -0.07
C GLY A 118 -16.71 -2.07 -0.47
N GLN A 119 -15.99 -0.98 -0.65
CA GLN A 119 -14.54 -0.95 -0.78
C GLN A 119 -13.90 -0.75 0.60
N VAL A 120 -12.83 -1.49 0.86
CA VAL A 120 -12.01 -1.34 2.06
C VAL A 120 -10.67 -0.74 1.65
N GLU A 121 -10.40 0.47 2.12
CA GLU A 121 -9.11 1.12 2.02
C GLU A 121 -8.37 1.00 3.36
N PHE A 122 -7.10 0.66 3.34
CA PHE A 122 -6.26 0.58 4.54
C PHE A 122 -4.78 0.66 4.20
N GLN A 123 -3.97 0.95 5.21
CA GLN A 123 -2.52 0.93 5.08
C GLN A 123 -1.91 -0.32 5.72
N THR A 124 -0.77 -0.74 5.15
CA THR A 124 0.13 -1.77 5.68
C THR A 124 1.58 -1.30 5.61
N ALA A 125 2.48 -2.00 6.31
CA ALA A 125 3.89 -1.63 6.36
C ALA A 125 4.73 -2.49 5.42
N TRP A 126 5.45 -1.85 4.48
CA TRP A 126 6.42 -2.39 3.52
C TRP A 126 5.86 -3.21 2.36
N SER A 127 4.71 -3.83 2.50
CA SER A 127 4.13 -4.68 1.46
C SER A 127 2.62 -4.81 1.60
N THR A 128 1.93 -5.08 0.48
CA THR A 128 0.54 -5.52 0.50
C THR A 128 0.39 -6.84 1.27
N PRO A 129 -0.71 -7.07 2.01
CA PRO A 129 -0.88 -8.24 2.87
C PRO A 129 -1.36 -9.46 2.07
N PHE A 130 -0.67 -9.81 0.98
CA PHE A 130 -1.08 -10.86 0.04
C PHE A 130 -1.47 -12.17 0.74
N ARG A 131 -0.67 -12.63 1.71
CA ARG A 131 -0.93 -13.91 2.40
C ARG A 131 -2.15 -13.87 3.30
N ALA A 132 -2.43 -12.71 3.93
CA ALA A 132 -3.66 -12.53 4.68
C ALA A 132 -4.88 -12.52 3.74
N MET A 133 -4.77 -11.87 2.57
CA MET A 133 -5.84 -11.87 1.56
C MET A 133 -6.12 -13.26 1.00
N VAL A 134 -5.09 -14.09 0.79
CA VAL A 134 -5.27 -15.52 0.45
C VAL A 134 -6.10 -16.23 1.51
N LYS A 135 -5.81 -16.03 2.81
CA LYS A 135 -6.60 -16.63 3.90
C LYS A 135 -8.04 -16.13 3.94
N LEU A 136 -8.26 -14.87 3.67
CA LEU A 136 -9.61 -14.31 3.55
C LEU A 136 -10.36 -14.96 2.38
N SER A 137 -9.72 -15.12 1.23
CA SER A 137 -10.28 -15.75 0.03
C SER A 137 -10.60 -17.25 0.25
N GLU A 138 -9.75 -17.98 0.99
CA GLU A 138 -10.04 -19.37 1.41
C GLU A 138 -11.28 -19.45 2.31
N ALA A 139 -11.47 -18.46 3.20
CA ALA A 139 -12.63 -18.42 4.09
C ALA A 139 -13.95 -18.08 3.37
N PHE A 140 -13.87 -17.38 2.23
CA PHE A 140 -15.00 -16.94 1.41
C PHE A 140 -14.83 -17.36 -0.06
N PRO A 141 -14.90 -18.67 -0.37
CA PRO A 141 -14.57 -19.20 -1.69
C PRO A 141 -15.47 -18.72 -2.83
N ASP A 142 -16.68 -18.26 -2.50
CA ASP A 142 -17.66 -17.75 -3.46
C ASP A 142 -17.48 -16.24 -3.77
N VAL A 143 -16.52 -15.57 -3.09
CA VAL A 143 -16.24 -14.13 -3.25
C VAL A 143 -14.93 -13.98 -4.01
N VAL A 144 -14.94 -13.14 -5.05
CA VAL A 144 -13.71 -12.63 -5.67
C VAL A 144 -13.19 -11.49 -4.82
N ILE A 145 -11.92 -11.51 -4.49
CA ILE A 145 -11.23 -10.44 -3.77
C ILE A 145 -10.26 -9.79 -4.73
N SER A 146 -10.55 -8.56 -5.14
CA SER A 146 -9.66 -7.75 -5.99
C SER A 146 -8.92 -6.75 -5.11
N VAL A 147 -7.60 -6.75 -5.20
CA VAL A 147 -6.72 -5.87 -4.43
C VAL A 147 -5.90 -5.03 -5.37
N ARG A 148 -5.87 -3.73 -5.11
CA ARG A 148 -4.98 -2.77 -5.78
C ARG A 148 -4.17 -2.05 -4.71
N TYR A 149 -2.89 -1.82 -4.95
CA TYR A 149 -2.02 -1.22 -3.95
C TYR A 149 -0.90 -0.39 -4.57
N TYR A 150 -0.41 0.59 -3.81
CA TYR A 150 0.78 1.37 -4.13
C TYR A 150 1.54 1.81 -2.87
N ASP A 151 2.84 2.01 -3.04
CA ASP A 151 3.76 2.50 -2.00
C ASP A 151 3.74 4.03 -1.93
N GLU A 152 4.01 4.61 -0.75
CA GLU A 152 4.29 6.04 -0.61
C GLU A 152 5.55 6.47 -1.41
N ASP A 153 6.48 5.54 -1.68
CA ASP A 153 7.55 5.70 -2.67
C ASP A 153 6.97 5.46 -4.07
N PHE A 154 6.43 6.54 -4.63
CA PHE A 154 5.56 6.51 -5.79
C PHE A 154 6.23 5.89 -7.03
N GLY A 155 5.55 4.96 -7.69
CA GLY A 155 6.09 4.18 -8.80
C GLY A 155 6.90 2.95 -8.37
N SER A 156 7.05 2.71 -7.06
CA SER A 156 7.64 1.50 -6.52
C SER A 156 6.56 0.65 -5.85
N ASN A 157 6.75 -0.69 -5.80
CA ASN A 157 5.90 -1.62 -5.06
C ASN A 157 4.40 -1.35 -5.28
N VAL A 158 4.00 -1.24 -6.54
CA VAL A 158 2.64 -1.01 -7.01
C VAL A 158 2.14 -2.24 -7.72
N GLY A 159 0.84 -2.55 -7.60
CA GLY A 159 0.26 -3.68 -8.31
C GLY A 159 -1.22 -3.87 -8.04
N GLU A 160 -1.75 -4.86 -8.70
CA GLU A 160 -3.12 -5.33 -8.53
C GLU A 160 -3.18 -6.85 -8.70
N TYR A 161 -4.10 -7.49 -7.99
CA TYR A 161 -4.31 -8.93 -8.12
C TYR A 161 -5.74 -9.32 -7.74
N GLU A 162 -6.17 -10.48 -8.24
CA GLU A 162 -7.45 -11.08 -7.92
C GLU A 162 -7.28 -12.47 -7.30
N LEU A 163 -8.05 -12.73 -6.25
CA LEU A 163 -8.07 -13.99 -5.53
C LEU A 163 -9.47 -14.58 -5.53
N ARG A 164 -9.56 -15.90 -5.73
CA ARG A 164 -10.77 -16.68 -5.52
C ARG A 164 -10.44 -18.03 -4.88
N ASN A 165 -11.13 -18.39 -3.80
CA ASN A 165 -10.92 -19.64 -3.08
C ASN A 165 -9.43 -19.94 -2.80
N GLY A 166 -8.69 -18.90 -2.34
CA GLY A 166 -7.27 -18.97 -2.03
C GLY A 166 -6.33 -19.08 -3.24
N GLN A 167 -6.85 -19.03 -4.47
CA GLN A 167 -6.05 -19.09 -5.69
C GLN A 167 -5.90 -17.70 -6.29
N LEU A 168 -4.72 -17.38 -6.81
CA LEU A 168 -4.44 -16.22 -7.60
C LEU A 168 -5.03 -16.44 -9.01
N GLU A 169 -6.02 -15.62 -9.40
CA GLU A 169 -6.66 -15.71 -10.72
C GLU A 169 -6.03 -14.74 -11.72
N ASP A 170 -5.63 -13.55 -11.26
CA ASP A 170 -4.99 -12.54 -12.10
C ASP A 170 -4.01 -11.71 -11.28
N GLU A 171 -2.96 -11.18 -11.92
CA GLU A 171 -1.93 -10.37 -11.30
C GLU A 171 -1.30 -9.42 -12.32
N ASN A 172 -1.12 -8.17 -11.91
CA ASN A 172 -0.35 -7.17 -12.66
C ASN A 172 0.56 -6.42 -11.68
N VAL A 173 1.85 -6.70 -11.74
CA VAL A 173 2.90 -6.08 -10.90
C VAL A 173 4.00 -5.57 -11.82
N PRO A 174 3.93 -4.32 -12.27
CA PRO A 174 4.93 -3.75 -13.15
C PRO A 174 6.28 -3.55 -12.44
N ASP A 175 7.34 -3.48 -13.23
CA ASP A 175 8.69 -3.19 -12.72
C ASP A 175 8.73 -1.80 -12.05
N ASN A 176 9.38 -1.71 -10.89
CA ASN A 176 9.54 -0.46 -10.17
C ASN A 176 10.17 0.64 -11.05
N GLY A 177 9.60 1.84 -11.00
CA GLY A 177 10.06 2.99 -11.77
C GLY A 177 9.75 2.91 -13.27
N SER A 178 9.02 1.88 -13.73
CA SER A 178 8.56 1.81 -15.11
C SER A 178 7.41 2.78 -15.38
N GLU A 179 7.15 3.08 -16.65
CA GLU A 179 5.99 3.88 -17.04
C GLU A 179 4.68 3.22 -16.59
N GLU A 180 4.59 1.90 -16.71
CA GLU A 180 3.43 1.12 -16.26
C GLU A 180 3.21 1.23 -14.75
N ALA A 181 4.29 1.21 -13.94
CA ALA A 181 4.21 1.37 -12.50
C ALA A 181 3.64 2.74 -12.13
N TYR A 182 4.13 3.81 -12.74
CA TYR A 182 3.61 5.15 -12.50
C TYR A 182 2.16 5.31 -12.96
N ARG A 183 1.81 4.77 -14.15
CA ARG A 183 0.42 4.81 -14.65
C ARG A 183 -0.54 4.09 -13.71
N LEU A 184 -0.17 2.91 -13.23
CA LEU A 184 -0.98 2.12 -12.31
C LEU A 184 -1.11 2.82 -10.94
N ALA A 185 -0.01 3.35 -10.39
CA ALA A 185 -0.04 4.08 -9.13
C ALA A 185 -0.95 5.33 -9.20
N ILE A 186 -0.89 6.09 -10.28
CA ILE A 186 -1.75 7.25 -10.52
C ILE A 186 -3.22 6.82 -10.65
N ASP A 187 -3.50 5.73 -11.36
CA ASP A 187 -4.86 5.23 -11.53
C ASP A 187 -5.46 4.72 -10.20
N ILE A 188 -4.66 4.09 -9.35
CA ILE A 188 -5.08 3.62 -8.02
C ILE A 188 -5.28 4.80 -7.06
N GLY A 189 -4.31 5.71 -7.00
CA GLY A 189 -4.27 6.81 -6.03
C GLY A 189 -5.21 7.97 -6.33
N GLY A 190 -6.01 7.91 -7.41
CA GLY A 190 -6.99 8.94 -7.74
C GLY A 190 -6.38 10.20 -8.35
N GLY A 191 -5.52 10.04 -9.30
CA GLY A 191 -4.99 10.95 -10.34
C GLY A 191 -4.88 12.46 -10.11
N ASP A 192 -5.90 13.10 -9.57
CA ASP A 192 -6.01 14.55 -9.55
C ASP A 192 -5.05 15.24 -8.57
N TYR A 193 -4.80 14.66 -7.41
CA TYR A 193 -3.93 15.25 -6.39
C TYR A 193 -2.44 15.18 -6.76
N HIS A 194 -2.02 14.09 -7.38
CA HIS A 194 -0.61 13.89 -7.72
C HIS A 194 -0.17 14.59 -9.01
N PHE A 195 -1.11 14.95 -9.91
CA PHE A 195 -0.78 15.61 -11.16
C PHE A 195 -0.37 17.07 -10.98
N SER A 196 -1.16 17.86 -10.23
CA SER A 196 -0.91 19.29 -10.07
C SER A 196 0.32 19.54 -9.22
N ASP A 197 0.48 18.80 -8.13
CA ASP A 197 1.60 19.00 -7.20
C ASP A 197 2.91 18.48 -7.78
N ALA A 198 2.93 17.28 -8.37
CA ALA A 198 4.15 16.74 -8.99
C ALA A 198 4.62 17.55 -10.20
N LEU A 199 3.70 18.06 -11.02
CA LEU A 199 4.06 18.90 -12.15
C LEU A 199 4.44 20.32 -11.73
N ALA A 200 3.89 20.84 -10.62
CA ALA A 200 4.32 22.10 -10.02
C ALA A 200 5.71 21.99 -9.36
N ASP A 201 5.99 20.88 -8.68
CA ASP A 201 7.30 20.61 -8.06
C ASP A 201 8.40 20.33 -9.08
N ALA A 202 8.07 19.89 -10.29
CA ALA A 202 9.03 19.68 -11.39
C ALA A 202 9.85 20.92 -11.78
N THR A 203 9.52 22.10 -11.19
CA THR A 203 10.29 23.34 -11.41
C THR A 203 11.60 23.41 -10.65
N TYR A 204 11.79 22.66 -9.58
CA TYR A 204 12.84 22.98 -8.62
C TYR A 204 14.05 22.05 -8.59
N GLU A 205 13.95 20.77 -8.89
CA GLU A 205 15.08 19.83 -8.70
C GLU A 205 15.18 18.66 -9.68
N TYR A 206 14.15 18.42 -10.57
CA TYR A 206 14.13 17.22 -11.41
C TYR A 206 14.16 17.54 -12.91
N ASP A 207 14.80 16.66 -13.67
CA ASP A 207 14.73 16.71 -15.13
C ASP A 207 13.31 16.28 -15.54
N VAL A 208 12.56 17.21 -16.16
CA VAL A 208 11.18 17.00 -16.66
C VAL A 208 11.08 15.80 -17.63
N PHE A 209 12.19 15.20 -17.99
CA PHE A 209 12.30 14.05 -18.86
C PHE A 209 12.51 12.72 -18.12
N ASP A 210 12.49 12.68 -16.77
CA ASP A 210 12.46 11.40 -16.10
C ASP A 210 11.14 10.66 -16.35
N THR A 211 11.12 9.36 -16.08
CA THR A 211 9.98 8.51 -16.40
C THR A 211 8.70 8.97 -15.73
N TYR A 212 8.78 9.40 -14.47
CA TYR A 212 7.63 9.85 -13.71
C TYR A 212 6.98 11.09 -14.33
N TYR A 213 7.76 12.18 -14.52
CA TYR A 213 7.24 13.41 -15.09
C TYR A 213 6.77 13.25 -16.54
N SER A 214 7.51 12.49 -17.35
CA SER A 214 7.09 12.17 -18.71
C SER A 214 5.75 11.45 -18.73
N THR A 215 5.53 10.49 -17.84
CA THR A 215 4.26 9.78 -17.72
C THR A 215 3.13 10.71 -17.28
N CYS A 216 3.36 11.56 -16.26
CA CYS A 216 2.38 12.56 -15.82
C CYS A 216 1.98 13.52 -16.94
N ILE A 217 2.95 14.07 -17.69
CA ILE A 217 2.70 14.97 -18.82
C ILE A 217 1.87 14.26 -19.90
N GLN A 218 2.20 13.02 -20.23
CA GLN A 218 1.47 12.26 -21.23
C GLN A 218 0.05 11.95 -20.79
N LEU A 219 -0.17 11.52 -19.54
CA LEU A 219 -1.49 11.26 -19.00
C LEU A 219 -2.34 12.53 -18.92
N ASN A 220 -1.74 13.67 -18.56
CA ASN A 220 -2.43 14.96 -18.61
C ASN A 220 -2.92 15.26 -20.03
N HIS A 221 -2.08 15.00 -21.05
CA HIS A 221 -2.48 15.18 -22.43
C HIS A 221 -3.59 14.20 -22.87
N GLU A 222 -3.51 12.93 -22.50
CA GLU A 222 -4.48 11.89 -22.83
C GLU A 222 -5.88 12.19 -22.25
N LYS A 223 -5.92 12.59 -21.00
CA LYS A 223 -7.16 12.87 -20.24
C LYS A 223 -7.67 14.30 -20.37
N ASP A 224 -6.95 15.18 -21.09
CA ASP A 224 -7.29 16.60 -21.29
C ASP A 224 -7.49 17.38 -19.98
N TYR A 225 -6.70 17.08 -18.94
CA TYR A 225 -6.75 17.83 -17.68
C TYR A 225 -6.36 19.31 -17.87
N PRO A 226 -6.84 20.21 -16.96
CA PRO A 226 -6.37 21.59 -16.89
C PRO A 226 -4.84 21.65 -16.75
N PHE A 227 -4.22 22.72 -17.24
CA PHE A 227 -2.76 22.90 -17.21
C PHE A 227 -2.38 24.32 -16.78
N ASP A 228 -3.29 24.99 -16.06
CA ASP A 228 -3.07 26.31 -15.50
C ASP A 228 -1.89 26.22 -14.50
N ASP A 229 -1.02 27.22 -14.54
CA ASP A 229 0.18 27.34 -13.69
C ASP A 229 1.29 26.28 -13.90
N PHE A 230 1.27 25.55 -15.01
CA PHE A 230 2.33 24.59 -15.29
C PHE A 230 3.64 25.27 -15.73
N PRO A 231 4.81 24.70 -15.35
CA PRO A 231 6.10 25.16 -15.82
C PRO A 231 6.20 25.19 -17.33
N LYS A 232 6.94 26.18 -17.85
CA LYS A 232 7.12 26.33 -19.30
C LYS A 232 7.53 25.05 -20.02
N LYS A 233 8.44 24.27 -19.44
CA LYS A 233 8.92 23.00 -20.05
C LYS A 233 7.80 21.97 -20.18
N VAL A 234 6.90 21.89 -19.20
CA VAL A 234 5.72 21.00 -19.25
C VAL A 234 4.76 21.47 -20.34
N LEU A 235 4.47 22.77 -20.37
CA LEU A 235 3.59 23.35 -21.40
C LEU A 235 4.17 23.17 -22.82
N ASP A 236 5.48 23.33 -23.01
CA ASP A 236 6.14 23.09 -24.29
C ASP A 236 5.94 21.62 -24.75
N LYS A 237 6.04 20.65 -23.81
CA LYS A 237 5.85 19.23 -24.11
C LYS A 237 4.40 18.86 -24.36
N LEU A 238 3.47 19.39 -23.58
CA LEU A 238 2.03 19.25 -23.81
C LEU A 238 1.62 19.83 -25.17
N LEU A 239 2.22 20.96 -25.57
CA LEU A 239 1.99 21.55 -26.90
C LEU A 239 2.46 20.64 -28.02
N GLU A 240 3.65 20.02 -27.86
CA GLU A 240 4.18 19.05 -28.81
C GLU A 240 3.19 17.88 -29.00
N TYR A 241 2.70 17.30 -27.91
CA TYR A 241 1.71 16.22 -27.94
C TYR A 241 0.39 16.67 -28.59
N ALA A 242 -0.14 17.84 -28.23
CA ALA A 242 -1.38 18.36 -28.76
C ALA A 242 -1.30 18.61 -30.30
N ILE A 243 -0.14 19.05 -30.80
CA ILE A 243 0.10 19.21 -32.22
C ILE A 243 0.21 17.85 -32.93
N ARG A 244 0.98 16.91 -32.33
CA ARG A 244 1.19 15.57 -32.90
C ARG A 244 -0.14 14.83 -33.05
N ASP A 245 -1.02 14.94 -32.05
CA ASP A 245 -2.27 14.22 -31.95
C ASP A 245 -3.47 15.03 -32.51
N GLU A 246 -3.16 16.11 -33.27
CA GLU A 246 -4.14 16.98 -33.96
C GLU A 246 -5.19 17.63 -33.05
N LYS A 247 -4.92 17.75 -31.74
CA LYS A 247 -5.79 18.40 -30.74
C LYS A 247 -5.61 19.94 -30.79
N TYR A 248 -5.98 20.58 -31.91
CA TYR A 248 -5.69 22.00 -32.16
C TYR A 248 -6.33 22.97 -31.16
N GLU A 249 -7.53 22.70 -30.64
CA GLU A 249 -8.15 23.54 -29.60
C GLU A 249 -7.31 23.54 -28.31
N ARG A 250 -6.84 22.36 -27.89
CA ARG A 250 -5.95 22.19 -26.74
C ARG A 250 -4.62 22.89 -26.99
N ALA A 251 -4.03 22.73 -28.17
CA ALA A 251 -2.79 23.39 -28.56
C ALA A 251 -2.89 24.93 -28.48
N ASN A 252 -4.03 25.51 -28.87
CA ASN A 252 -4.26 26.95 -28.76
C ASN A 252 -4.33 27.42 -27.32
N LYS A 253 -5.04 26.70 -26.43
CA LYS A 253 -5.09 27.01 -25.00
C LYS A 253 -3.71 26.95 -24.35
N ILE A 254 -2.91 25.92 -24.65
CA ILE A 254 -1.53 25.80 -24.15
C ILE A 254 -0.65 26.97 -24.62
N LYS A 255 -0.81 27.43 -25.86
CA LYS A 255 -0.09 28.61 -26.36
C LYS A 255 -0.46 29.91 -25.64
N GLU A 256 -1.73 30.07 -25.28
CA GLU A 256 -2.19 31.19 -24.47
C GLU A 256 -1.50 31.18 -23.09
N GLU A 257 -1.42 30.02 -22.45
CA GLU A 257 -0.76 29.86 -21.16
C GLU A 257 0.77 30.12 -21.25
N LEU A 258 1.43 29.58 -22.27
CA LEU A 258 2.84 29.85 -22.55
C LEU A 258 3.14 31.36 -22.72
N ASN A 259 2.20 32.11 -23.27
CA ASN A 259 2.37 33.58 -23.42
C ASN A 259 2.27 34.32 -22.07
N LYS A 260 1.41 33.86 -21.15
CA LYS A 260 1.34 34.43 -19.78
C LYS A 260 2.65 34.23 -19.03
N VAL A 261 3.23 33.01 -19.07
CA VAL A 261 4.51 32.68 -18.42
C VAL A 261 5.67 33.52 -18.98
N LYS A 262 5.64 33.91 -20.26
CA LYS A 262 6.65 34.81 -20.85
C LYS A 262 6.56 36.22 -20.30
N ASP A 263 5.36 36.72 -20.07
CA ASP A 263 5.13 38.10 -19.60
C ASP A 263 5.53 38.26 -18.11
N GLU A 264 5.41 37.23 -17.29
CA GLU A 264 5.84 37.25 -15.88
C GLU A 264 7.37 37.28 -15.71
N ASN A 265 8.11 36.64 -16.58
CA ASN A 265 9.59 36.65 -16.58
C ASN A 265 10.20 37.94 -17.19
N THR A 266 9.38 38.89 -17.64
CA THR A 266 9.82 40.14 -18.26
C THR A 266 9.54 41.37 -17.38
N ARG A 267 8.96 41.17 -16.19
CA ARG A 267 8.73 42.16 -15.14
C ARG A 267 9.69 41.95 -13.97
#